data_a4ff4cab4ed2e40eecbf8de8f2e520ee
#
_entry.id   a4ff4cab4ed2e40eecbf8de8f2e520ee
#
_cell.length_a   1.000
_cell.length_b   1.000
_cell.length_c   1.000
_cell.angle_alpha   90.00
_cell.angle_beta   90.00
_cell.angle_gamma   90.00
#
_symmetry.space_group_name_H-M   'P 1'
#
loop_
_entity.id
_entity.type
_entity.pdbx_description
1 polymer ?
#
loop_
_entity_poly.entity_id
_entity_poly.type
_entity_poly.pdbx_seq_one_letter_code
_entity_poly.pdbx_strand_id
1 'polypeptide(L)'
;MKYFIRFKLRNLTVAGLALIMAATSAVPFFAYPDQLMADTQDDLDAVNKQLEELRNKQSELNASYGELNEKLSASGEKLSSIEDAVNAKQSEIDDTNIQVADMQAEIDQQYAAMKLRIQFMYENNNATILSTLLSAESLSDLLSKSEYIQQISNYDHQKMQELSDLLASLKETQAKLEQEMAELVTLKDDAALEADNFAVLLSQCQTELDTTSDSITDAEALALEYEKQ
;
A
#
# COMPACT_ATOMS: atom_id res chain seq x y z
N MET A 1 12.79 16.29 -11.60
CA MET A 1 12.85 16.95 -10.27
C MET A 1 12.35 15.93 -9.26
N LYS A 2 13.28 15.35 -8.49
CA LYS A 2 13.07 14.16 -7.66
C LYS A 2 12.37 14.55 -6.36
N TYR A 3 11.13 14.15 -6.17
CA TYR A 3 10.56 14.09 -4.84
C TYR A 3 10.61 12.65 -4.35
N PHE A 4 11.74 12.34 -3.73
CA PHE A 4 11.93 11.20 -2.87
C PHE A 4 11.19 11.49 -1.55
N ILE A 5 9.92 11.18 -1.47
CA ILE A 5 9.27 11.00 -0.17
C ILE A 5 9.58 9.57 0.26
N ARG A 6 10.80 9.39 0.76
CA ARG A 6 11.11 8.30 1.67
C ARG A 6 10.32 8.55 2.95
N PHE A 7 9.12 8.08 2.99
CA PHE A 7 8.40 7.93 4.24
C PHE A 7 9.17 6.90 5.07
N LYS A 8 10.07 7.40 5.93
CA LYS A 8 10.63 6.66 7.06
C LYS A 8 9.48 6.42 8.06
N LEU A 9 8.59 5.51 7.74
CA LEU A 9 7.64 4.91 8.69
C LEU A 9 8.24 3.64 9.29
N ARG A 10 9.55 3.69 9.55
CA ARG A 10 10.21 2.66 10.37
C ARG A 10 10.48 3.31 11.73
N ASN A 11 9.82 2.83 12.77
CA ASN A 11 10.02 3.10 14.18
C ASN A 11 9.27 4.31 14.79
N LEU A 12 8.00 4.44 14.53
CA LEU A 12 7.17 5.22 15.44
C LEU A 12 6.04 4.30 15.94
N THR A 13 6.01 4.12 17.24
CA THR A 13 4.86 3.71 18.07
C THR A 13 4.73 2.29 18.60
N VAL A 14 5.52 1.30 18.21
CA VAL A 14 5.51 0.06 18.99
C VAL A 14 6.27 0.23 20.32
N ALA A 15 7.23 1.17 20.38
CA ALA A 15 8.01 1.39 21.60
C ALA A 15 7.28 2.21 22.69
N GLY A 16 6.24 2.96 22.35
CA GLY A 16 5.49 3.78 23.30
C GLY A 16 4.40 3.02 24.05
N LEU A 17 3.77 2.04 23.40
CA LEU A 17 2.71 1.22 24.02
C LEU A 17 3.26 -0.02 24.75
N ALA A 18 4.43 -0.53 24.36
CA ALA A 18 5.10 -1.62 25.08
C ALA A 18 5.53 -1.22 26.51
N LEU A 19 5.62 0.07 26.80
CA LEU A 19 6.03 0.55 28.12
C LEU A 19 4.88 0.57 29.14
N ILE A 20 3.63 0.53 28.67
CA ILE A 20 2.44 0.43 29.55
C ILE A 20 2.18 -1.03 29.92
N MET A 21 2.50 -1.97 29.02
CA MET A 21 2.32 -3.41 29.28
C MET A 21 3.44 -4.08 30.10
N ALA A 22 4.60 -3.43 30.28
CA ALA A 22 5.70 -4.00 31.06
C ALA A 22 5.53 -3.85 32.59
N ALA A 23 4.48 -3.20 33.05
CA ALA A 23 4.13 -3.11 34.46
C ALA A 23 3.13 -4.18 34.89
N THR A 24 3.22 -5.40 34.34
CA THR A 24 2.64 -6.58 34.98
C THR A 24 3.51 -6.95 36.19
N SER A 25 3.62 -6.04 37.17
CA SER A 25 3.88 -6.49 38.50
C SER A 25 2.64 -7.30 38.89
N ALA A 26 2.74 -8.62 38.84
CA ALA A 26 1.85 -9.48 39.55
C ALA A 26 1.73 -8.85 40.96
N VAL A 27 0.58 -8.23 41.21
CA VAL A 27 0.26 -7.82 42.58
C VAL A 27 0.32 -9.12 43.35
N PRO A 28 1.26 -9.31 44.28
CA PRO A 28 1.34 -10.55 44.99
C PRO A 28 0.00 -10.72 45.70
N PHE A 29 -0.77 -11.68 45.26
CA PHE A 29 -1.86 -12.18 46.04
C PHE A 29 -1.26 -12.68 47.35
N PHE A 30 -1.35 -11.88 48.41
CA PHE A 30 -0.89 -12.30 49.72
C PHE A 30 -1.71 -13.51 50.14
N ALA A 31 -1.09 -14.70 50.01
CA ALA A 31 -1.52 -15.85 50.78
C ALA A 31 -1.26 -15.48 52.24
N TYR A 32 -2.30 -15.07 52.94
CA TYR A 32 -2.20 -14.80 54.37
C TYR A 32 -1.90 -16.11 55.09
N PRO A 33 -0.82 -16.19 55.89
CA PRO A 33 -0.65 -17.26 56.85
C PRO A 33 -1.71 -17.05 57.92
N ASP A 34 -2.49 -18.09 58.14
CA ASP A 34 -3.44 -18.26 59.23
C ASP A 34 -2.69 -18.10 60.58
N GLN A 35 -2.56 -16.89 61.08
CA GLN A 35 -2.22 -16.45 62.44
C GLN A 35 -1.57 -15.08 62.41
N LEU A 36 -2.34 -14.09 62.86
CA LEU A 36 -1.93 -13.13 63.90
C LEU A 36 -3.01 -12.02 63.96
N MET A 37 -3.64 -11.85 65.10
CA MET A 37 -4.43 -10.67 65.46
C MET A 37 -3.45 -9.47 65.47
N ALA A 38 -3.28 -8.81 64.36
CA ALA A 38 -2.64 -7.51 64.21
C ALA A 38 -3.61 -6.58 63.53
N ASP A 39 -3.98 -5.56 64.21
CA ASP A 39 -4.71 -4.36 63.91
C ASP A 39 -5.56 -4.40 62.61
N THR A 40 -6.80 -4.88 62.72
CA THR A 40 -7.78 -4.95 61.61
C THR A 40 -7.96 -3.64 60.87
N GLN A 41 -7.59 -2.53 61.50
CA GLN A 41 -7.64 -1.20 60.86
C GLN A 41 -6.49 -1.00 59.87
N ASP A 42 -5.26 -1.44 60.20
CA ASP A 42 -4.12 -1.33 59.30
C ASP A 42 -4.31 -2.23 58.03
N ASP A 43 -4.92 -3.41 58.24
CA ASP A 43 -5.26 -4.31 57.14
C ASP A 43 -6.37 -3.73 56.25
N LEU A 44 -7.40 -3.11 56.80
CA LEU A 44 -8.45 -2.44 56.07
C LEU A 44 -7.90 -1.23 55.28
N ASP A 45 -7.01 -0.46 55.86
CA ASP A 45 -6.37 0.67 55.16
C ASP A 45 -5.48 0.18 54.00
N ALA A 46 -4.79 -0.95 54.17
CA ALA A 46 -3.98 -1.56 53.08
C ALA A 46 -4.87 -2.05 51.94
N VAL A 47 -5.99 -2.70 52.20
CA VAL A 47 -6.95 -3.15 51.21
C VAL A 47 -7.62 -1.98 50.48
N ASN A 48 -8.00 -0.92 51.21
CA ASN A 48 -8.56 0.29 50.59
C ASN A 48 -7.58 0.99 49.66
N LYS A 49 -6.29 1.06 50.02
CA LYS A 49 -5.25 1.58 49.17
C LYS A 49 -5.08 0.71 47.90
N GLN A 50 -5.10 -0.61 48.03
CA GLN A 50 -5.05 -1.51 46.91
C GLN A 50 -6.25 -1.35 45.96
N LEU A 51 -7.46 -1.15 46.52
CA LEU A 51 -8.67 -0.86 45.75
C LEU A 51 -8.53 0.42 44.91
N GLU A 52 -7.96 1.49 45.51
CA GLU A 52 -7.70 2.75 44.79
C GLU A 52 -6.71 2.53 43.62
N GLU A 53 -5.63 1.80 43.85
CA GLU A 53 -4.65 1.46 42.82
C GLU A 53 -5.27 0.63 41.68
N LEU A 54 -6.10 -0.38 42.00
CA LEU A 54 -6.80 -1.22 41.03
C LEU A 54 -7.82 -0.41 40.21
N ARG A 55 -8.58 0.49 40.84
CA ARG A 55 -9.54 1.36 40.15
C ARG A 55 -8.84 2.36 39.22
N ASN A 56 -7.69 2.90 39.64
CA ASN A 56 -6.87 3.75 38.78
C ASN A 56 -6.34 2.96 37.57
N LYS A 57 -5.83 1.74 37.79
CA LYS A 57 -5.39 0.86 36.72
C LYS A 57 -6.55 0.51 35.76
N GLN A 58 -7.73 0.21 36.28
CA GLN A 58 -8.92 -0.05 35.46
C GLN A 58 -9.28 1.15 34.57
N SER A 59 -9.18 2.37 35.13
CA SER A 59 -9.44 3.59 34.37
C SER A 59 -8.43 3.81 33.25
N GLU A 60 -7.14 3.58 33.49
CA GLU A 60 -6.09 3.64 32.48
C GLU A 60 -6.27 2.59 31.38
N LEU A 61 -6.61 1.35 31.76
CA LEU A 61 -6.90 0.28 30.81
C LEU A 61 -8.11 0.61 29.93
N ASN A 62 -9.18 1.17 30.49
CA ASN A 62 -10.36 1.58 29.73
C ASN A 62 -10.01 2.69 28.72
N ALA A 63 -9.18 3.65 29.08
CA ALA A 63 -8.71 4.69 28.18
C ALA A 63 -7.86 4.09 27.05
N SER A 64 -6.94 3.18 27.37
CA SER A 64 -6.10 2.47 26.41
C SER A 64 -6.93 1.59 25.46
N TYR A 65 -7.96 0.92 25.97
CA TYR A 65 -8.88 0.15 25.15
C TYR A 65 -9.62 1.02 24.11
N GLY A 66 -10.10 2.20 24.55
CA GLY A 66 -10.73 3.17 23.66
C GLY A 66 -9.78 3.63 22.55
N GLU A 67 -8.54 4.00 22.90
CA GLU A 67 -7.52 4.44 21.94
C GLU A 67 -7.15 3.33 20.94
N LEU A 68 -6.98 2.10 21.41
CA LEU A 68 -6.67 0.95 20.57
C LEU A 68 -7.80 0.64 19.59
N ASN A 69 -9.04 0.74 20.04
CA ASN A 69 -10.21 0.52 19.20
C ASN A 69 -10.35 1.59 18.10
N GLU A 70 -10.06 2.86 18.41
CA GLU A 70 -10.01 3.93 17.40
C GLU A 70 -8.90 3.68 16.39
N LYS A 71 -7.70 3.27 16.82
CA LYS A 71 -6.59 2.94 15.94
C LYS A 71 -6.91 1.75 15.03
N LEU A 72 -7.55 0.73 15.56
CA LEU A 72 -7.99 -0.42 14.77
C LEU A 72 -9.00 -0.02 13.69
N SER A 73 -9.98 0.83 14.04
CA SER A 73 -10.95 1.37 13.08
C SER A 73 -10.27 2.18 11.98
N ALA A 74 -9.36 3.09 12.34
CA ALA A 74 -8.61 3.89 11.38
C ALA A 74 -7.72 3.04 10.46
N SER A 75 -7.10 1.97 10.99
CA SER A 75 -6.33 1.01 10.17
C SER A 75 -7.24 0.24 9.20
N GLY A 76 -8.47 -0.10 9.61
CA GLY A 76 -9.46 -0.73 8.73
C GLY A 76 -9.89 0.19 7.57
N GLU A 77 -10.15 1.46 7.85
CA GLU A 77 -10.49 2.46 6.82
C GLU A 77 -9.32 2.67 5.84
N LYS A 78 -8.11 2.74 6.35
CA LYS A 78 -6.89 2.86 5.55
C LYS A 78 -6.71 1.62 4.65
N LEU A 79 -6.92 0.42 5.18
CA LEU A 79 -6.83 -0.82 4.41
C LEU A 79 -7.84 -0.83 3.26
N SER A 80 -9.09 -0.45 3.51
CA SER A 80 -10.13 -0.33 2.48
C SER A 80 -9.73 0.66 1.38
N SER A 81 -9.19 1.83 1.76
CA SER A 81 -8.71 2.83 0.78
C SER A 81 -7.55 2.32 -0.07
N ILE A 82 -6.63 1.53 0.52
CA ILE A 82 -5.53 0.92 -0.22
C ILE A 82 -6.06 -0.16 -1.18
N GLU A 83 -7.04 -0.96 -0.77
CA GLU A 83 -7.68 -1.96 -1.64
C GLU A 83 -8.34 -1.31 -2.86
N ASP A 84 -9.05 -0.21 -2.67
CA ASP A 84 -9.64 0.55 -3.77
C ASP A 84 -8.56 1.09 -4.72
N ALA A 85 -7.46 1.60 -4.19
CA ALA A 85 -6.33 2.07 -4.99
C ALA A 85 -5.63 0.95 -5.77
N VAL A 86 -5.47 -0.24 -5.17
CA VAL A 86 -4.94 -1.44 -5.83
C VAL A 86 -5.83 -1.86 -7.00
N ASN A 87 -7.16 -1.90 -6.79
CA ASN A 87 -8.11 -2.26 -7.84
C ASN A 87 -8.11 -1.25 -9.00
N ALA A 88 -8.06 0.05 -8.68
CA ALA A 88 -7.96 1.10 -9.70
C ALA A 88 -6.67 0.99 -10.51
N LYS A 89 -5.53 0.73 -9.85
CA LYS A 89 -4.24 0.55 -10.51
C LYS A 89 -4.21 -0.69 -11.39
N GLN A 90 -4.83 -1.79 -10.96
CA GLN A 90 -4.96 -2.99 -11.79
C GLN A 90 -5.73 -2.69 -13.07
N SER A 91 -6.83 -1.93 -13.00
CA SER A 91 -7.58 -1.52 -14.17
C SER A 91 -6.74 -0.66 -15.13
N GLU A 92 -5.94 0.29 -14.60
CA GLU A 92 -5.04 1.10 -15.43
C GLU A 92 -3.96 0.25 -16.13
N ILE A 93 -3.42 -0.76 -15.45
CA ILE A 93 -2.47 -1.71 -16.03
C ILE A 93 -3.12 -2.51 -17.16
N ASP A 94 -4.33 -3.02 -16.95
CA ASP A 94 -5.06 -3.80 -17.95
C ASP A 94 -5.37 -2.95 -19.19
N ASP A 95 -5.82 -1.71 -19.03
CA ASP A 95 -6.06 -0.77 -20.12
C ASP A 95 -4.77 -0.43 -20.88
N THR A 96 -3.66 -0.22 -20.16
CA THR A 96 -2.35 0.06 -20.76
C THR A 96 -1.83 -1.16 -21.54
N ASN A 97 -2.05 -2.37 -21.03
CA ASN A 97 -1.68 -3.61 -21.73
C ASN A 97 -2.43 -3.76 -23.07
N ILE A 98 -3.72 -3.41 -23.09
CA ILE A 98 -4.52 -3.41 -24.34
C ILE A 98 -3.93 -2.39 -25.32
N GLN A 99 -3.64 -1.16 -24.89
CA GLN A 99 -3.05 -0.13 -25.74
C GLN A 99 -1.67 -0.54 -26.28
N VAL A 100 -0.83 -1.18 -25.47
CA VAL A 100 0.46 -1.72 -25.91
C VAL A 100 0.27 -2.80 -26.99
N ALA A 101 -0.70 -3.69 -26.82
CA ALA A 101 -1.00 -4.74 -27.79
C ALA A 101 -1.52 -4.18 -29.11
N ASP A 102 -2.45 -3.22 -29.06
CA ASP A 102 -3.00 -2.54 -30.24
C ASP A 102 -1.90 -1.78 -31.00
N MET A 103 -1.06 -1.08 -30.30
CA MET A 103 0.05 -0.34 -30.91
C MET A 103 1.09 -1.27 -31.54
N GLN A 104 1.39 -2.40 -30.90
CA GLN A 104 2.27 -3.41 -31.48
C GLN A 104 1.69 -3.97 -32.78
N ALA A 105 0.38 -4.25 -32.81
CA ALA A 105 -0.29 -4.73 -34.02
C ALA A 105 -0.24 -3.68 -35.15
N GLU A 106 -0.40 -2.41 -34.84
CA GLU A 106 -0.26 -1.30 -35.82
C GLU A 106 1.17 -1.19 -36.36
N ILE A 107 2.19 -1.29 -35.49
CA ILE A 107 3.60 -1.32 -35.90
C ILE A 107 3.87 -2.49 -36.82
N ASP A 108 3.39 -3.69 -36.48
CA ASP A 108 3.59 -4.90 -37.27
C ASP A 108 2.94 -4.76 -38.67
N GLN A 109 1.74 -4.16 -38.73
CA GLN A 109 1.05 -3.85 -39.99
C GLN A 109 1.83 -2.86 -40.84
N GLN A 110 2.31 -1.78 -40.27
CA GLN A 110 3.13 -0.76 -40.96
C GLN A 110 4.45 -1.36 -41.45
N TYR A 111 5.10 -2.17 -40.61
CA TYR A 111 6.31 -2.89 -40.98
C TYR A 111 6.10 -3.84 -42.15
N ALA A 112 4.99 -4.62 -42.15
CA ALA A 112 4.63 -5.51 -43.26
C ALA A 112 4.38 -4.74 -44.56
N ALA A 113 3.66 -3.61 -44.48
CA ALA A 113 3.41 -2.73 -45.63
C ALA A 113 4.71 -2.14 -46.20
N MET A 114 5.62 -1.71 -45.36
CA MET A 114 6.92 -1.21 -45.74
C MET A 114 7.79 -2.29 -46.40
N LYS A 115 7.78 -3.50 -45.82
CA LYS A 115 8.49 -4.66 -46.41
C LYS A 115 8.02 -4.96 -47.81
N LEU A 116 6.70 -4.99 -48.03
CA LEU A 116 6.13 -5.20 -49.39
C LEU A 116 6.54 -4.09 -50.35
N ARG A 117 6.60 -2.83 -49.90
CA ARG A 117 7.04 -1.70 -50.71
C ARG A 117 8.52 -1.79 -51.08
N ILE A 118 9.37 -2.17 -50.12
CA ILE A 118 10.80 -2.40 -50.36
C ILE A 118 10.99 -3.56 -51.34
N GLN A 119 10.25 -4.65 -51.14
CA GLN A 119 10.27 -5.82 -52.07
C GLN A 119 9.85 -5.40 -53.46
N PHE A 120 8.76 -4.67 -53.63
CA PHE A 120 8.30 -4.16 -54.92
C PHE A 120 9.35 -3.27 -55.56
N MET A 121 10.01 -2.36 -54.84
CA MET A 121 11.10 -1.53 -55.33
C MET A 121 12.32 -2.33 -55.76
N TYR A 122 12.64 -3.42 -55.03
CA TYR A 122 13.76 -4.31 -55.36
C TYR A 122 13.47 -5.18 -56.60
N GLU A 123 12.30 -5.83 -56.65
CA GLU A 123 11.90 -6.75 -57.73
C GLU A 123 11.70 -6.00 -59.06
N ASN A 124 11.17 -4.78 -59.02
CA ASN A 124 10.97 -3.95 -60.20
C ASN A 124 12.22 -3.12 -60.58
N ASN A 125 13.31 -3.41 -59.84
CA ASN A 125 14.61 -2.77 -60.05
C ASN A 125 14.48 -1.23 -60.05
N ASN A 126 15.42 -0.48 -59.62
CA ASN A 126 15.45 1.01 -59.69
C ASN A 126 14.82 1.60 -60.95
N ALA A 127 14.49 0.75 -61.92
CA ALA A 127 13.76 1.02 -63.15
C ALA A 127 12.39 1.68 -62.93
N THR A 128 11.64 1.36 -61.84
CA THR A 128 10.30 1.97 -61.66
C THR A 128 10.40 3.43 -61.20
N ILE A 129 11.28 3.70 -60.22
CA ILE A 129 11.55 5.09 -59.79
C ILE A 129 12.23 5.82 -60.96
N LEU A 130 13.23 5.17 -61.55
CA LEU A 130 13.95 5.74 -62.70
C LEU A 130 13.04 5.89 -63.93
N SER A 131 12.18 4.92 -64.20
CA SER A 131 11.18 4.99 -65.27
C SER A 131 10.14 6.09 -65.01
N THR A 132 9.67 6.25 -63.77
CA THR A 132 8.76 7.33 -63.40
C THR A 132 9.43 8.68 -63.57
N LEU A 133 10.70 8.81 -63.20
CA LEU A 133 11.47 10.03 -63.41
C LEU A 133 11.76 10.28 -64.88
N LEU A 134 12.13 9.22 -65.62
CA LEU A 134 12.43 9.31 -67.06
C LEU A 134 11.17 9.46 -67.94
N SER A 135 10.00 9.13 -67.42
CA SER A 135 8.70 9.40 -68.09
C SER A 135 8.24 10.85 -67.90
N ALA A 136 9.05 11.70 -67.32
CA ALA A 136 8.73 13.14 -67.14
C ALA A 136 8.77 13.82 -68.50
N GLU A 137 7.72 14.57 -68.84
CA GLU A 137 7.57 15.31 -70.08
C GLU A 137 8.29 16.65 -70.07
N SER A 138 8.71 17.10 -68.89
CA SER A 138 9.41 18.36 -68.66
C SER A 138 10.31 18.29 -67.42
N LEU A 139 11.27 19.20 -67.29
CA LEU A 139 12.12 19.34 -66.13
C LEU A 139 11.29 19.64 -64.85
N SER A 140 10.21 20.43 -64.98
CA SER A 140 9.28 20.73 -63.88
C SER A 140 8.55 19.46 -63.45
N ASP A 141 8.10 18.61 -64.38
CA ASP A 141 7.45 17.34 -64.06
C ASP A 141 8.43 16.36 -63.42
N LEU A 142 9.68 16.32 -63.86
CA LEU A 142 10.76 15.53 -63.26
C LEU A 142 11.00 15.91 -61.80
N LEU A 143 11.09 17.21 -61.54
CA LEU A 143 11.28 17.72 -60.16
C LEU A 143 10.09 17.40 -59.28
N SER A 144 8.86 17.60 -59.74
CA SER A 144 7.65 17.26 -59.01
C SER A 144 7.54 15.76 -58.69
N LYS A 145 7.86 14.87 -59.61
CA LYS A 145 7.88 13.42 -59.40
C LYS A 145 8.96 13.00 -58.40
N SER A 146 10.14 13.61 -58.47
CA SER A 146 11.24 13.39 -57.51
C SER A 146 10.85 13.80 -56.11
N GLU A 147 10.28 14.98 -55.98
CA GLU A 147 9.82 15.55 -54.67
C GLU A 147 8.70 14.70 -54.07
N TYR A 148 7.74 14.22 -54.89
CA TYR A 148 6.69 13.34 -54.43
C TYR A 148 7.21 11.99 -53.90
N ILE A 149 8.16 11.36 -54.55
CA ILE A 149 8.80 10.11 -54.09
C ILE A 149 9.52 10.33 -52.75
N GLN A 150 10.22 11.47 -52.62
CA GLN A 150 10.94 11.80 -51.40
C GLN A 150 9.98 12.11 -50.26
N GLN A 151 8.87 12.81 -50.51
CA GLN A 151 7.84 13.07 -49.51
C GLN A 151 7.20 11.77 -48.95
N ILE A 152 6.90 10.80 -49.83
CA ILE A 152 6.36 9.48 -49.40
C ILE A 152 7.37 8.77 -48.47
N SER A 153 8.63 8.73 -48.85
CA SER A 153 9.69 8.07 -48.10
C SER A 153 9.88 8.73 -46.72
N ASN A 154 9.89 10.04 -46.69
CA ASN A 154 10.02 10.83 -45.45
C ASN A 154 8.80 10.60 -44.52
N TYR A 155 7.57 10.59 -45.08
CA TYR A 155 6.35 10.34 -44.34
C TYR A 155 6.34 8.95 -43.71
N ASP A 156 6.72 7.91 -44.47
CA ASP A 156 6.78 6.53 -43.94
C ASP A 156 7.80 6.43 -42.81
N HIS A 157 8.98 7.04 -42.96
CA HIS A 157 10.01 7.03 -41.94
C HIS A 157 9.53 7.73 -40.64
N GLN A 158 8.91 8.90 -40.82
CA GLN A 158 8.36 9.66 -39.70
C GLN A 158 7.27 8.88 -38.97
N LYS A 159 6.35 8.24 -39.69
CA LYS A 159 5.28 7.43 -39.09
C LYS A 159 5.81 6.22 -38.30
N MET A 160 6.81 5.54 -38.83
CA MET A 160 7.44 4.44 -38.10
C MET A 160 8.14 4.92 -36.84
N GLN A 161 8.78 6.10 -36.88
CA GLN A 161 9.42 6.68 -35.70
C GLN A 161 8.37 7.06 -34.64
N GLU A 162 7.30 7.76 -35.04
CA GLU A 162 6.18 8.13 -34.15
C GLU A 162 5.58 6.90 -33.44
N LEU A 163 5.33 5.82 -34.17
CA LEU A 163 4.79 4.57 -33.61
C LEU A 163 5.78 3.89 -32.64
N SER A 164 7.07 3.90 -33.01
CA SER A 164 8.12 3.35 -32.14
C SER A 164 8.24 4.11 -30.82
N ASP A 165 8.21 5.45 -30.90
CA ASP A 165 8.32 6.34 -29.75
C ASP A 165 7.09 6.18 -28.83
N LEU A 166 5.90 6.07 -29.42
CA LEU A 166 4.65 5.85 -28.67
C LEU A 166 4.64 4.48 -27.99
N LEU A 167 5.08 3.41 -28.66
CA LEU A 167 5.22 2.10 -28.04
C LEU A 167 6.23 2.11 -26.88
N ALA A 168 7.36 2.80 -27.03
CA ALA A 168 8.33 2.95 -25.96
C ALA A 168 7.73 3.69 -24.75
N SER A 169 6.97 4.75 -24.98
CA SER A 169 6.27 5.50 -23.95
C SER A 169 5.21 4.68 -23.23
N LEU A 170 4.42 3.89 -23.96
CA LEU A 170 3.42 3.00 -23.37
C LEU A 170 4.07 1.90 -22.50
N LYS A 171 5.16 1.29 -22.97
CA LYS A 171 5.91 0.30 -22.20
C LYS A 171 6.53 0.89 -20.94
N GLU A 172 7.02 2.14 -21.00
CA GLU A 172 7.52 2.85 -19.82
C GLU A 172 6.38 3.11 -18.81
N THR A 173 5.21 3.52 -19.31
CA THR A 173 4.01 3.73 -18.48
C THR A 173 3.57 2.43 -17.82
N GLN A 174 3.52 1.32 -18.56
CA GLN A 174 3.22 -0.01 -18.03
C GLN A 174 4.17 -0.40 -16.89
N ALA A 175 5.47 -0.28 -17.11
CA ALA A 175 6.47 -0.61 -16.09
C ALA A 175 6.32 0.25 -14.82
N LYS A 176 5.97 1.53 -15.01
CA LYS A 176 5.70 2.44 -13.89
C LYS A 176 4.45 2.03 -13.10
N LEU A 177 3.36 1.69 -13.79
CA LEU A 177 2.12 1.22 -13.15
C LEU A 177 2.34 -0.08 -12.39
N GLU A 178 3.11 -1.03 -12.95
CA GLU A 178 3.48 -2.27 -12.27
C GLU A 178 4.30 -2.02 -11.00
N GLN A 179 5.22 -1.04 -11.04
CA GLN A 179 5.98 -0.64 -9.86
C GLN A 179 5.06 -0.02 -8.79
N GLU A 180 4.18 0.91 -9.18
CA GLU A 180 3.22 1.54 -8.27
C GLU A 180 2.28 0.51 -7.65
N MET A 181 1.85 -0.49 -8.42
CA MET A 181 1.05 -1.61 -7.92
C MET A 181 1.80 -2.42 -6.87
N ALA A 182 3.07 -2.74 -7.09
CA ALA A 182 3.89 -3.46 -6.12
C ALA A 182 4.08 -2.66 -4.82
N GLU A 183 4.24 -1.35 -4.92
CA GLU A 183 4.30 -0.45 -3.76
C GLU A 183 2.99 -0.45 -2.96
N LEU A 184 1.83 -0.41 -3.65
CA LEU A 184 0.52 -0.47 -3.01
C LEU A 184 0.26 -1.82 -2.33
N VAL A 185 0.66 -2.93 -2.95
CA VAL A 185 0.55 -4.26 -2.33
C VAL A 185 1.37 -4.32 -1.04
N THR A 186 2.61 -3.81 -1.06
CA THR A 186 3.46 -3.76 0.13
C THR A 186 2.81 -2.90 1.23
N LEU A 187 2.24 -1.76 0.86
CA LEU A 187 1.55 -0.88 1.81
C LEU A 187 0.29 -1.52 2.39
N LYS A 188 -0.43 -2.33 1.60
CA LYS A 188 -1.57 -3.14 2.06
C LYS A 188 -1.14 -4.16 3.10
N ASP A 189 -0.05 -4.90 2.83
CA ASP A 189 0.47 -5.91 3.75
C ASP A 189 0.92 -5.27 5.07
N ASP A 190 1.59 -4.12 5.01
CA ASP A 190 2.00 -3.37 6.20
C ASP A 190 0.78 -2.88 7.01
N ALA A 191 -0.26 -2.36 6.34
CA ALA A 191 -1.48 -1.90 6.99
C ALA A 191 -2.29 -3.05 7.62
N ALA A 192 -2.32 -4.22 6.97
CA ALA A 192 -2.96 -5.42 7.51
C ALA A 192 -2.23 -5.90 8.78
N LEU A 193 -0.90 -5.94 8.74
CA LEU A 193 -0.10 -6.31 9.90
C LEU A 193 -0.29 -5.34 11.07
N GLU A 194 -0.41 -4.03 10.79
CA GLU A 194 -0.70 -3.00 11.79
C GLU A 194 -2.07 -3.24 12.44
N ALA A 195 -3.11 -3.54 11.65
CA ALA A 195 -4.44 -3.83 12.14
C ALA A 195 -4.47 -5.10 13.01
N ASP A 196 -3.78 -6.16 12.59
CA ASP A 196 -3.65 -7.40 13.37
C ASP A 196 -2.96 -7.15 14.72
N ASN A 197 -1.91 -6.32 14.74
CA ASN A 197 -1.24 -5.95 15.98
C ASN A 197 -2.17 -5.18 16.94
N PHE A 198 -2.99 -4.26 16.44
CA PHE A 198 -3.96 -3.56 17.27
C PHE A 198 -5.05 -4.51 17.80
N ALA A 199 -5.51 -5.47 17.00
CA ALA A 199 -6.47 -6.48 17.44
C ALA A 199 -5.91 -7.36 18.56
N VAL A 200 -4.65 -7.77 18.48
CA VAL A 200 -3.97 -8.53 19.54
C VAL A 200 -3.85 -7.70 20.82
N LEU A 201 -3.41 -6.46 20.71
CA LEU A 201 -3.28 -5.55 21.86
C LEU A 201 -4.63 -5.25 22.51
N LEU A 202 -5.70 -5.12 21.72
CA LEU A 202 -7.06 -4.94 22.21
C LEU A 202 -7.53 -6.16 23.03
N SER A 203 -7.27 -7.37 22.52
CA SER A 203 -7.59 -8.62 23.24
C SER A 203 -6.82 -8.76 24.55
N GLN A 204 -5.54 -8.37 24.55
CA GLN A 204 -4.74 -8.38 25.79
C GLN A 204 -5.25 -7.35 26.80
N CYS A 205 -5.57 -6.14 26.35
CA CYS A 205 -6.14 -5.10 27.19
C CYS A 205 -7.47 -5.51 27.81
N GLN A 206 -8.33 -6.17 27.03
CA GLN A 206 -9.60 -6.74 27.54
C GLN A 206 -9.36 -7.78 28.61
N THR A 207 -8.41 -8.70 28.41
CA THR A 207 -8.06 -9.72 29.41
C THR A 207 -7.55 -9.10 30.72
N GLU A 208 -6.75 -8.04 30.61
CA GLU A 208 -6.27 -7.31 31.79
C GLU A 208 -7.39 -6.55 32.50
N LEU A 209 -8.35 -5.99 31.75
CA LEU A 209 -9.54 -5.35 32.32
C LEU A 209 -10.38 -6.35 33.11
N ASP A 210 -10.63 -7.53 32.54
CA ASP A 210 -11.39 -8.58 33.20
C ASP A 210 -10.69 -9.04 34.49
N THR A 211 -9.38 -9.31 34.43
CA THR A 211 -8.57 -9.71 35.60
C THR A 211 -8.54 -8.61 36.70
N THR A 212 -8.44 -7.34 36.29
CA THR A 212 -8.45 -6.20 37.22
C THR A 212 -9.82 -6.06 37.87
N SER A 213 -10.90 -6.26 37.12
CA SER A 213 -12.28 -6.24 37.63
C SER A 213 -12.53 -7.35 38.66
N ASP A 214 -12.04 -8.56 38.39
CA ASP A 214 -12.11 -9.66 39.33
C ASP A 214 -11.33 -9.35 40.62
N SER A 215 -10.10 -8.78 40.47
CA SER A 215 -9.29 -8.38 41.64
C SER A 215 -9.94 -7.27 42.47
N ILE A 216 -10.66 -6.33 41.85
CA ILE A 216 -11.44 -5.30 42.55
C ILE A 216 -12.57 -5.98 43.36
N THR A 217 -13.28 -6.91 42.74
CA THR A 217 -14.39 -7.64 43.42
C THR A 217 -13.89 -8.40 44.62
N ASP A 218 -12.76 -9.10 44.52
CA ASP A 218 -12.14 -9.83 45.61
C ASP A 218 -11.68 -8.91 46.74
N ALA A 219 -11.05 -7.78 46.39
CA ALA A 219 -10.58 -6.78 47.37
C ALA A 219 -11.76 -6.07 48.07
N GLU A 220 -12.87 -5.80 47.35
CA GLU A 220 -14.09 -5.25 47.95
C GLU A 220 -14.74 -6.27 48.95
N ALA A 221 -14.76 -7.55 48.60
CA ALA A 221 -15.24 -8.56 49.50
C ALA A 221 -14.40 -8.69 50.77
N LEU A 222 -13.07 -8.58 50.65
CA LEU A 222 -12.14 -8.61 51.79
C LEU A 222 -12.27 -7.35 52.64
N ALA A 223 -12.42 -6.17 52.09
CA ALA A 223 -12.67 -4.96 52.82
C ALA A 223 -13.94 -5.05 53.68
N LEU A 224 -15.03 -5.57 53.10
CA LEU A 224 -16.29 -5.84 53.80
C LEU A 224 -16.16 -6.83 54.93
N GLU A 225 -15.24 -7.79 54.87
CA GLU A 225 -14.95 -8.71 55.94
C GLU A 225 -14.23 -8.03 57.12
N TYR A 226 -13.23 -7.20 56.82
CA TYR A 226 -12.52 -6.43 57.83
C TYR A 226 -13.42 -5.37 58.50
N GLU A 227 -14.35 -4.74 57.81
CA GLU A 227 -15.33 -3.80 58.39
C GLU A 227 -16.29 -4.45 59.38
N LYS A 228 -16.47 -5.77 59.35
CA LYS A 228 -17.36 -6.50 60.24
C LYS A 228 -16.69 -7.03 61.50
N GLN A 229 -15.38 -6.98 61.58
CA GLN A 229 -14.58 -7.39 62.74
C GLN A 229 -14.35 -6.24 63.69
#